data_41057a9444f594db3e383870d13c1dd0
#
_entry.id   41057a9444f594db3e383870d13c1dd0
#
_cell.length_a   1.000
_cell.length_b   1.000
_cell.length_c   1.000
_cell.angle_alpha   90.00
_cell.angle_beta   90.00
_cell.angle_gamma   90.00
#
_symmetry.space_group_name_H-M   'P 1'
#
loop_
_entity.id
_entity.type
_entity.pdbx_description
1 polymer ?
#
loop_
_entity_poly.entity_id
_entity_poly.type
_entity_poly.pdbx_seq_one_letter_code
_entity_poly.pdbx_strand_id
1 'polypeptide(L)' 'MKLASYLVDGAEAYGVVKGDGVITMNHRFGGHAASLREALAGGLLPQIAEAAAHASPDHKLSEIKFLPVA' A
#
# COMPACT_ATOMS: atom_id res chain seq x y z
N MET A 1 11.49 1.85 4.22
CA MET A 1 10.07 1.83 3.79
C MET A 1 9.49 0.45 4.06
N LYS A 2 8.31 0.42 4.64
CA LYS A 2 7.67 -0.84 5.00
C LYS A 2 6.38 -1.02 4.21
N LEU A 3 6.33 -2.04 3.37
CA LEU A 3 5.17 -2.35 2.53
C LEU A 3 4.32 -3.43 3.19
N ALA A 4 3.02 -3.37 2.95
CA ALA A 4 2.09 -4.37 3.48
C ALA A 4 0.88 -4.53 2.55
N SER A 5 0.32 -5.74 2.58
CA SER A 5 -0.99 -6.01 1.97
C SER A 5 -2.00 -6.10 3.10
N TYR A 6 -3.19 -5.58 2.89
CA TYR A 6 -4.21 -5.50 3.94
C TYR A 6 -5.61 -5.43 3.36
N LEU A 7 -6.60 -5.57 4.24
CA LEU A 7 -8.00 -5.39 3.89
C LEU A 7 -8.51 -4.10 4.52
N VAL A 8 -9.24 -3.33 3.72
CA VAL A 8 -9.96 -2.13 4.16
C VAL A 8 -11.42 -2.34 3.79
N ASP A 9 -12.29 -2.41 4.80
CA ASP A 9 -13.72 -2.66 4.59
C ASP A 9 -13.99 -3.87 3.70
N GLY A 10 -13.19 -4.92 3.86
CA GLY A 10 -13.32 -6.14 3.08
C GLY A 10 -12.70 -6.10 1.69
N ALA A 11 -12.15 -4.96 1.29
CA ALA A 11 -11.49 -4.82 0.00
C ALA A 11 -9.98 -4.97 0.17
N GLU A 12 -9.36 -5.71 -0.73
CA GLU A 12 -7.92 -5.93 -0.72
C GLU A 12 -7.17 -4.69 -1.18
N ALA A 13 -6.12 -4.33 -0.46
CA ALA A 13 -5.31 -3.17 -0.76
C ALA A 13 -3.86 -3.43 -0.38
N TYR A 14 -2.96 -2.58 -0.86
CA TYR A 14 -1.57 -2.59 -0.40
C TYR A 14 -1.08 -1.17 -0.27
N GLY A 15 -0.02 -0.99 0.50
CA GLY A 15 0.55 0.33 0.69
C GLY A 15 1.76 0.35 1.58
N VAL A 16 2.13 1.55 2.01
CA VAL A 16 3.29 1.81 2.87
C VAL A 16 2.81 2.06 4.29
N VAL A 17 3.41 1.35 5.23
CA VAL A 17 3.16 1.61 6.65
C VAL A 17 3.96 2.84 7.06
N LYS A 18 3.29 3.85 7.60
CA LYS A 18 3.91 5.09 8.04
C LYS A 18 3.33 5.49 9.39
N GLY A 19 4.15 5.39 10.43
CA GLY A 19 3.67 5.68 11.79
C GLY A 19 2.53 4.76 12.19
N ASP A 20 1.39 5.35 12.56
CA ASP A 20 0.21 4.60 13.01
C ASP A 20 -0.77 4.28 11.88
N GLY A 21 -0.36 4.46 10.65
CA GLY A 21 -1.27 4.31 9.53
C GLY A 21 -0.62 3.74 8.29
N VAL A 22 -1.40 3.64 7.24
CA VAL A 22 -0.95 3.15 5.94
C VAL A 22 -1.35 4.12 4.84
N ILE A 23 -0.49 4.23 3.85
CA ILE A 23 -0.76 5.02 2.64
C ILE A 23 -1.09 4.02 1.55
N THR A 24 -2.36 3.96 1.15
CA THR A 24 -2.82 3.01 0.15
C THR A 24 -2.30 3.38 -1.23
N MET A 25 -1.73 2.41 -1.93
CA MET A 25 -1.05 2.63 -3.20
C MET A 25 -1.76 2.04 -4.42
N ASN A 26 -2.64 1.05 -4.21
CA ASN A 26 -3.19 0.30 -5.34
C ASN A 26 -4.02 1.15 -6.32
N HIS A 27 -4.52 2.30 -5.92
CA HIS A 27 -5.25 3.19 -6.81
C HIS A 27 -4.41 4.33 -7.39
N ARG A 28 -3.15 4.46 -6.94
CA ARG A 28 -2.28 5.57 -7.37
C ARG A 28 -1.60 5.34 -8.70
N PHE A 29 -1.53 4.10 -9.13
CA PHE A 29 -0.85 3.71 -10.36
C PHE A 29 -1.83 3.19 -11.42
N GLY A 30 -3.11 3.52 -11.28
CA GLY A 30 -4.14 3.07 -12.19
C GLY A 30 -4.28 1.56 -12.17
N GLY A 31 -4.38 0.94 -13.35
CA GLY A 31 -4.49 -0.50 -13.46
C GLY A 31 -3.17 -1.25 -13.51
N HIS A 32 -2.05 -0.54 -13.37
CA HIS A 32 -0.72 -1.15 -13.56
C HIS A 32 -0.18 -1.86 -12.32
N ALA A 33 -0.72 -1.58 -11.16
CA ALA A 33 -0.25 -2.17 -9.91
C ALA A 33 -1.43 -2.31 -8.95
N ALA A 34 -2.32 -3.24 -9.26
CA ALA A 34 -3.52 -3.47 -8.45
C ALA A 34 -3.21 -4.22 -7.16
N SER A 35 -2.05 -4.87 -7.07
CA SER A 35 -1.60 -5.57 -5.87
C SER A 35 -0.14 -5.26 -5.59
N LEU A 36 0.29 -5.55 -4.36
CA LEU A 36 1.69 -5.40 -3.98
C LEU A 36 2.60 -6.23 -4.88
N ARG A 37 2.16 -7.44 -5.20
CA ARG A 37 2.92 -8.34 -6.06
C ARG A 37 3.15 -7.72 -7.44
N GLU A 38 2.12 -7.13 -8.03
CA GLU A 38 2.24 -6.47 -9.33
C GLU A 38 3.15 -5.25 -9.26
N ALA A 39 3.06 -4.48 -8.19
CA ALA A 39 3.91 -3.33 -7.99
C ALA A 39 5.38 -3.72 -7.90
N LEU A 40 5.69 -4.77 -7.18
CA LEU A 40 7.06 -5.26 -7.06
C LEU A 40 7.57 -5.83 -8.38
N ALA A 41 6.74 -6.60 -9.08
CA ALA A 41 7.10 -7.17 -10.38
C ALA A 41 7.33 -6.08 -11.42
N GLY A 42 6.61 -4.99 -11.34
CA GLY A 42 6.74 -3.86 -12.26
C GLY A 42 7.86 -2.88 -11.93
N GLY A 43 8.59 -3.11 -10.83
CA GLY A 43 9.68 -2.23 -10.43
C GLY A 43 9.22 -0.87 -9.95
N LEU A 44 8.07 -0.79 -9.30
CA LEU A 44 7.47 0.47 -8.87
C LEU A 44 7.93 0.95 -7.50
N LEU A 45 8.89 0.28 -6.87
CA LEU A 45 9.39 0.68 -5.55
C LEU A 45 9.82 2.15 -5.47
N PRO A 46 10.58 2.69 -6.45
CA PRO A 46 10.94 4.11 -6.40
C PRO A 46 9.74 5.04 -6.42
N GLN A 47 8.74 4.74 -7.24
CA GLN A 47 7.52 5.53 -7.34
C GLN A 47 6.70 5.43 -6.05
N ILE A 48 6.63 4.26 -5.45
CA ILE A 48 5.94 4.05 -4.18
C ILE A 48 6.62 4.86 -3.07
N ALA A 49 7.95 4.81 -3.00
CA ALA A 49 8.71 5.56 -2.01
C ALA A 49 8.49 7.07 -2.14
N GLU A 50 8.49 7.57 -3.37
CA GLU A 50 8.25 8.99 -3.62
C GLU A 50 6.83 9.39 -3.24
N ALA A 51 5.84 8.61 -3.63
CA ALA A 51 4.45 8.88 -3.27
C ALA A 51 4.25 8.89 -1.75
N ALA A 52 4.87 7.94 -1.06
CA ALA A 52 4.77 7.86 0.40
C ALA A 52 5.43 9.04 1.11
N ALA A 53 6.50 9.58 0.53
CA ALA A 53 7.19 10.74 1.10
C ALA A 53 6.33 12.01 1.12
N HIS A 54 5.40 12.11 0.17
CA HIS A 54 4.54 13.29 0.02
C HIS A 54 3.10 13.08 0.44
N ALA A 55 2.75 11.90 0.91
CA ALA A 55 1.37 11.57 1.27
C ALA A 55 1.22 11.40 2.78
N SER A 56 0.00 11.59 3.26
CA SER A 56 -0.37 11.29 4.63
C SER A 56 -1.08 9.94 4.68
N PRO A 57 -1.05 9.24 5.83
CA PRO A 57 -1.77 7.95 5.95
C PRO A 57 -3.25 8.09 5.62
N ASP A 58 -3.76 7.18 4.82
CA ASP A 58 -5.16 7.14 4.42
C ASP A 58 -6.03 6.43 5.46
N HIS A 59 -5.46 5.45 6.14
CA HIS A 59 -6.16 4.64 7.15
C HIS A 59 -5.24 4.40 8.34
N LYS A 60 -5.83 4.27 9.52
CA LYS A 60 -5.10 3.88 10.71
C LYS A 60 -4.88 2.37 10.74
N LEU A 61 -3.81 1.93 11.38
CA LEU A 61 -3.53 0.51 11.52
C LEU A 61 -4.67 -0.25 12.19
N SER A 62 -5.41 0.41 13.09
CA SER A 62 -6.56 -0.19 13.76
C SER A 62 -7.77 -0.36 12.85
N GLU A 63 -7.79 0.30 11.70
CA GLU A 63 -8.91 0.26 10.76
C GLU A 63 -8.73 -0.78 9.66
N ILE A 64 -7.57 -1.40 9.60
CA ILE A 64 -7.24 -2.37 8.55
C ILE A 64 -6.92 -3.73 9.14
N LYS A 65 -6.95 -4.74 8.29
CA LYS A 65 -6.55 -6.09 8.65
C LYS A 65 -5.40 -6.51 7.75
N PHE A 66 -4.25 -6.76 8.33
CA PHE A 66 -3.10 -7.20 7.56
C PHE A 66 -3.32 -8.58 6.95
N LEU A 67 -2.85 -8.75 5.73
CA LEU A 67 -2.87 -10.03 5.03
C LEU A 67 -1.48 -10.64 5.07
N PRO A 68 -1.37 -11.97 5.10
CA PRO A 68 -0.06 -12.62 5.00
C PRO A 68 0.57 -12.29 3.66
N VAL A 69 1.88 -12.04 3.69
CA VAL A 69 2.65 -11.89 2.45
C VAL A 69 3.03 -13.29 2.01
N ALA A 70 2.39 -13.76 0.99
CA ALA A 70 2.65 -15.10 0.48
C ALA A 70 3.83 -15.11 -0.48
#